data_52d687c75ef42976ef2381ba42cc7686
#
_entry.id   52d687c75ef42976ef2381ba42cc7686
#
_cell.length_a   1.000
_cell.length_b   1.000
_cell.length_c   1.000
_cell.angle_alpha   90.00
_cell.angle_beta   90.00
_cell.angle_gamma   90.00
#
_symmetry.space_group_name_H-M   'P 1'
#
loop_
_entity.id
_entity.type
_entity.pdbx_description
1 polymer ?
#
loop_
_entity_poly.entity_id
_entity_poly.type
_entity_poly.pdbx_seq_one_letter_code
_entity_poly.pdbx_strand_id
1 'polypeptide(L)'
;IKYDEYEINGGQLIFNLIDCEKKSIDELMPPTRFVVESQGPKGVIYTEVGNFEEVVCDDDSVKIVLSLTKGRLKPTVRQLLNKNTPLLEDFRAKTMAYKRQFRAIFDLKKDEYSARSLKDIILCLDEPEEIKTISQPSFISKVLNQSQKQAVMKALNTENICLIQGPPGTGKTSVIKEIVGQIIKRDIKMTDSPKILIVSQSHTAVDNILEGLGKVIDNPLEIIRIGAEKNISEEIAAKYTIVAHREQLVSEIKNNVQQYVKQKNDLMNTITDKNEAKKWEEVKKIQEDWINRLVDQNSLDYQMIRSAVVIAGTCVGFLSNEVIKDMSFDYVIIDEAAKATTPELLVSIIKAKKIILVGDQNQLPAYADAEVSPTLAKLTKNPDYRLFDILYNSLPDTHKQILTTQYRMIENIGNLISKVFYRGIIDTGCNDDEKRHGLNRYVGKSIVWFDTSANKKKSQKRTKGGSYINEEEKRIILEI
;
A
#
# COMPACT_ATOMS: atom_id res chain seq x y z
N ILE A 1 -29.33 -7.47 2.59
CA ILE A 1 -30.14 -6.74 3.60
C ILE A 1 -31.45 -6.30 2.94
N LYS A 2 -32.58 -6.63 3.55
CA LYS A 2 -33.91 -6.21 3.13
C LYS A 2 -34.37 -5.01 3.95
N TYR A 3 -35.12 -4.11 3.35
CA TYR A 3 -35.64 -2.92 3.97
C TYR A 3 -37.06 -2.66 3.44
N ASP A 4 -37.90 -1.96 4.19
CA ASP A 4 -39.26 -1.53 3.78
C ASP A 4 -39.23 -0.10 3.22
N GLU A 5 -38.56 0.81 3.92
CA GLU A 5 -38.47 2.22 3.56
C GLU A 5 -37.06 2.74 3.66
N TYR A 6 -36.76 3.82 2.91
CA TYR A 6 -35.55 4.58 3.04
C TYR A 6 -35.81 6.08 3.00
N GLU A 7 -34.99 6.83 3.69
CA GLU A 7 -35.03 8.29 3.73
C GLU A 7 -33.67 8.87 3.26
N ILE A 8 -33.72 10.09 2.68
CA ILE A 8 -32.51 10.84 2.34
C ILE A 8 -32.45 12.07 3.24
N ASN A 9 -31.43 12.16 4.06
CA ASN A 9 -31.23 13.27 4.98
C ASN A 9 -29.77 13.76 4.93
N GLY A 10 -29.55 15.02 4.55
CA GLY A 10 -28.24 15.67 4.62
C GLY A 10 -27.07 14.96 3.92
N GLY A 11 -27.33 14.20 2.84
CA GLY A 11 -26.28 13.40 2.16
C GLY A 11 -26.15 11.97 2.70
N GLN A 12 -26.98 11.57 3.63
CA GLN A 12 -27.10 10.22 4.15
C GLN A 12 -28.35 9.53 3.61
N LEU A 13 -28.28 8.20 3.51
CA LEU A 13 -29.40 7.29 3.25
C LEU A 13 -29.66 6.47 4.51
N ILE A 14 -30.90 6.52 4.99
CA ILE A 14 -31.32 5.79 6.17
C ILE A 14 -32.33 4.73 5.73
N PHE A 15 -32.02 3.46 5.94
CA PHE A 15 -32.87 2.33 5.58
C PHE A 15 -33.48 1.72 6.85
N ASN A 16 -34.78 1.54 6.86
CA ASN A 16 -35.46 0.80 7.89
C ASN A 16 -35.47 -0.69 7.52
N LEU A 17 -34.86 -1.53 8.35
CA LEU A 17 -34.55 -2.93 7.99
C LEU A 17 -35.70 -3.88 8.37
N ILE A 18 -35.95 -4.89 7.51
CA ILE A 18 -36.90 -5.96 7.70
C ILE A 18 -36.15 -7.29 7.87
N ASP A 19 -36.62 -8.17 8.75
CA ASP A 19 -36.11 -9.54 8.92
C ASP A 19 -34.58 -9.62 9.10
N CYS A 20 -34.00 -8.77 9.94
CA CYS A 20 -32.56 -8.75 10.15
C CYS A 20 -32.14 -9.71 11.25
N GLU A 21 -31.29 -10.67 10.92
CA GLU A 21 -30.51 -11.38 11.91
C GLU A 21 -29.52 -10.40 12.58
N LYS A 22 -29.72 -10.16 13.89
CA LYS A 22 -28.92 -9.23 14.69
C LYS A 22 -27.41 -9.47 14.52
N LYS A 23 -26.99 -10.72 14.36
CA LYS A 23 -25.59 -11.13 14.15
C LYS A 23 -24.98 -10.57 12.84
N SER A 24 -25.74 -10.54 11.75
CA SER A 24 -25.25 -10.02 10.44
C SER A 24 -25.06 -8.52 10.44
N ILE A 25 -25.74 -7.79 11.30
CA ILE A 25 -25.65 -6.33 11.41
C ILE A 25 -24.51 -5.94 12.35
N ASP A 26 -24.29 -6.70 13.42
CA ASP A 26 -23.21 -6.47 14.38
C ASP A 26 -21.81 -6.66 13.76
N GLU A 27 -21.71 -7.37 12.63
CA GLU A 27 -20.48 -7.58 11.87
C GLU A 27 -20.17 -6.44 10.88
N LEU A 28 -21.14 -5.56 10.59
CA LEU A 28 -20.91 -4.41 9.70
C LEU A 28 -19.98 -3.39 10.35
N MET A 29 -18.92 -3.04 9.66
CA MET A 29 -17.96 -2.01 10.09
C MET A 29 -17.64 -1.06 8.95
N PRO A 30 -17.45 0.26 9.21
CA PRO A 30 -16.85 1.14 8.22
C PRO A 30 -15.45 0.64 7.81
N PRO A 31 -15.09 0.67 6.51
CA PRO A 31 -15.81 1.29 5.39
C PRO A 31 -16.58 0.28 4.51
N THR A 32 -17.50 -0.52 5.08
CA THR A 32 -18.32 -1.42 4.26
C THR A 32 -19.14 -0.63 3.23
N ARG A 33 -19.04 -1.02 1.96
CA ARG A 33 -19.77 -0.40 0.86
C ARG A 33 -20.99 -1.23 0.50
N PHE A 34 -22.10 -0.55 0.19
CA PHE A 34 -23.31 -1.17 -0.28
C PHE A 34 -23.61 -0.89 -1.73
N VAL A 35 -24.16 -1.90 -2.41
CA VAL A 35 -24.55 -1.87 -3.83
C VAL A 35 -25.96 -2.44 -3.98
N VAL A 36 -26.63 -2.08 -5.09
CA VAL A 36 -27.84 -2.74 -5.57
C VAL A 36 -27.53 -3.47 -6.89
N GLU A 37 -28.18 -4.61 -7.08
CA GLU A 37 -28.06 -5.43 -8.27
C GLU A 37 -29.14 -5.09 -9.30
N SER A 38 -28.76 -5.06 -10.58
CA SER A 38 -29.70 -4.94 -11.70
C SER A 38 -29.24 -5.80 -12.86
N GLN A 39 -30.20 -6.22 -13.71
CA GLN A 39 -29.90 -6.94 -14.93
C GLN A 39 -29.57 -5.95 -16.05
N GLY A 40 -28.42 -6.14 -16.70
CA GLY A 40 -27.99 -5.37 -17.85
C GLY A 40 -27.85 -6.22 -19.11
N PRO A 41 -27.61 -5.59 -20.28
CA PRO A 41 -27.51 -6.31 -21.57
C PRO A 41 -26.38 -7.35 -21.62
N LYS A 42 -25.36 -7.21 -20.77
CA LYS A 42 -24.16 -8.07 -20.73
C LYS A 42 -24.06 -8.87 -19.40
N GLY A 43 -25.13 -8.93 -18.60
CA GLY A 43 -25.16 -9.63 -17.32
C GLY A 43 -25.52 -8.73 -16.13
N VAL A 44 -25.18 -9.17 -14.93
CA VAL A 44 -25.50 -8.47 -13.68
C VAL A 44 -24.65 -7.22 -13.51
N ILE A 45 -25.31 -6.11 -13.16
CA ILE A 45 -24.69 -4.82 -12.89
C ILE A 45 -24.89 -4.51 -11.40
N TYR A 46 -23.78 -4.25 -10.70
CA TYR A 46 -23.79 -3.77 -9.32
C TYR A 46 -23.55 -2.26 -9.30
N THR A 47 -24.54 -1.51 -8.80
CA THR A 47 -24.47 -0.05 -8.70
C THR A 47 -24.31 0.37 -7.25
N GLU A 48 -23.32 1.20 -7.00
CA GLU A 48 -22.99 1.71 -5.67
C GLU A 48 -24.10 2.57 -5.11
N VAL A 49 -24.49 2.30 -3.86
CA VAL A 49 -25.49 3.05 -3.08
C VAL A 49 -24.81 4.01 -2.13
N GLY A 50 -23.90 3.52 -1.29
CA GLY A 50 -23.19 4.33 -0.29
C GLY A 50 -22.26 3.49 0.57
N ASN A 51 -21.56 4.17 1.48
CA ASN A 51 -20.72 3.52 2.48
C ASN A 51 -21.42 3.47 3.81
N PHE A 52 -21.25 2.38 4.54
CA PHE A 52 -21.78 2.19 5.87
C PHE A 52 -21.21 3.22 6.85
N GLU A 53 -22.08 3.82 7.66
CA GLU A 53 -21.69 4.71 8.75
C GLU A 53 -22.02 4.11 10.12
N GLU A 54 -23.28 3.79 10.35
CA GLU A 54 -23.73 3.25 11.64
C GLU A 54 -25.02 2.46 11.53
N VAL A 55 -25.32 1.71 12.59
CA VAL A 55 -26.62 1.11 12.85
C VAL A 55 -27.30 1.87 13.98
N VAL A 56 -28.52 2.27 13.77
CA VAL A 56 -29.37 2.90 14.79
C VAL A 56 -30.48 1.89 15.19
N CYS A 57 -30.45 1.48 16.44
CA CYS A 57 -31.51 0.60 17.02
C CYS A 57 -32.42 1.42 17.92
N ASP A 58 -33.67 1.54 17.53
CA ASP A 58 -34.77 2.04 18.37
C ASP A 58 -35.55 0.85 18.94
N ASP A 59 -36.45 1.08 19.91
CA ASP A 59 -37.19 -0.01 20.59
C ASP A 59 -37.93 -0.93 19.60
N ASP A 60 -38.45 -0.38 18.50
CA ASP A 60 -39.27 -1.09 17.51
C ASP A 60 -38.63 -1.19 16.10
N SER A 61 -37.45 -0.61 15.86
CA SER A 61 -36.86 -0.59 14.53
C SER A 61 -35.31 -0.64 14.53
N VAL A 62 -34.77 -1.28 13.51
CA VAL A 62 -33.31 -1.29 13.23
C VAL A 62 -33.09 -0.54 11.94
N LYS A 63 -32.26 0.48 11.99
CA LYS A 63 -31.92 1.31 10.82
C LYS A 63 -30.45 1.23 10.50
N ILE A 64 -30.13 1.21 9.21
CA ILE A 64 -28.76 1.33 8.72
C ILE A 64 -28.59 2.70 8.06
N VAL A 65 -27.51 3.38 8.39
CA VAL A 65 -27.15 4.68 7.84
C VAL A 65 -25.99 4.52 6.89
N LEU A 66 -26.17 4.98 5.64
CA LEU A 66 -25.14 4.99 4.61
C LEU A 66 -24.83 6.43 4.17
N SER A 67 -23.55 6.79 4.06
CA SER A 67 -23.13 8.04 3.42
C SER A 67 -23.11 7.92 1.90
N LEU A 68 -23.60 8.94 1.21
CA LEU A 68 -23.58 9.01 -0.26
C LEU A 68 -22.19 9.41 -0.77
N THR A 69 -21.62 8.62 -1.66
CA THR A 69 -20.26 8.81 -2.22
C THR A 69 -20.12 10.07 -3.07
N LYS A 70 -20.98 10.93 -3.25
CA LYS A 70 -20.88 12.26 -3.91
C LYS A 70 -21.98 13.22 -3.41
N GLY A 71 -22.53 12.98 -2.22
CA GLY A 71 -23.59 13.77 -1.64
C GLY A 71 -24.93 13.73 -2.41
N ARG A 72 -25.04 12.93 -3.49
CA ARG A 72 -26.26 12.78 -4.30
C ARG A 72 -26.49 11.35 -4.74
N LEU A 73 -27.72 10.89 -4.60
CA LEU A 73 -28.15 9.57 -5.07
C LEU A 73 -28.33 9.60 -6.61
N LYS A 74 -27.72 8.65 -7.31
CA LYS A 74 -27.89 8.51 -8.77
C LYS A 74 -29.36 8.17 -9.10
N PRO A 75 -29.95 8.72 -10.18
CA PRO A 75 -31.32 8.43 -10.57
C PRO A 75 -31.61 6.94 -10.77
N THR A 76 -30.67 6.20 -11.36
CA THR A 76 -30.76 4.75 -11.56
C THR A 76 -30.83 3.98 -10.23
N VAL A 77 -30.03 4.39 -9.25
CA VAL A 77 -30.05 3.79 -7.90
C VAL A 77 -31.39 4.08 -7.23
N ARG A 78 -31.89 5.32 -7.32
CA ARG A 78 -33.19 5.69 -6.75
C ARG A 78 -34.33 4.84 -7.34
N GLN A 79 -34.33 4.56 -8.64
CA GLN A 79 -35.32 3.69 -9.27
C GLN A 79 -35.27 2.25 -8.76
N LEU A 80 -34.07 1.72 -8.50
CA LEU A 80 -33.89 0.38 -7.96
C LEU A 80 -34.31 0.33 -6.49
N LEU A 81 -33.94 1.32 -5.69
CA LEU A 81 -34.35 1.40 -4.28
C LEU A 81 -35.88 1.51 -4.13
N ASN A 82 -36.54 2.28 -4.99
CA ASN A 82 -38.03 2.40 -4.99
C ASN A 82 -38.73 1.09 -5.37
N LYS A 83 -37.99 0.11 -5.91
CA LYS A 83 -38.52 -1.27 -6.13
C LYS A 83 -38.15 -2.22 -5.00
N ASN A 84 -37.69 -1.71 -3.87
CA ASN A 84 -37.21 -2.47 -2.72
C ASN A 84 -36.14 -3.50 -3.09
N THR A 85 -35.24 -3.15 -4.05
CA THR A 85 -34.12 -4.01 -4.43
C THR A 85 -33.21 -4.18 -3.22
N PRO A 86 -32.88 -5.40 -2.80
CA PRO A 86 -32.06 -5.63 -1.62
C PRO A 86 -30.70 -4.94 -1.68
N LEU A 87 -30.26 -4.40 -0.55
CA LEU A 87 -28.90 -3.92 -0.38
C LEU A 87 -27.95 -5.13 -0.26
N LEU A 88 -26.88 -5.11 -1.04
CA LEU A 88 -25.83 -6.11 -1.00
C LEU A 88 -24.53 -5.45 -0.53
N GLU A 89 -23.75 -6.13 0.30
CA GLU A 89 -22.39 -5.70 0.59
C GLU A 89 -21.52 -5.84 -0.66
N ASP A 90 -20.71 -4.82 -0.96
CA ASP A 90 -19.82 -4.83 -2.13
C ASP A 90 -18.54 -5.63 -1.84
N PHE A 91 -18.59 -6.92 -2.08
CA PHE A 91 -17.43 -7.81 -1.94
C PHE A 91 -16.49 -7.81 -3.16
N ARG A 92 -16.77 -7.03 -4.21
CA ARG A 92 -15.99 -7.09 -5.46
C ARG A 92 -14.50 -6.84 -5.24
N ALA A 93 -14.15 -5.85 -4.43
CA ALA A 93 -12.74 -5.56 -4.12
C ALA A 93 -12.09 -6.71 -3.35
N LYS A 94 -12.74 -7.25 -2.32
CA LYS A 94 -12.28 -8.43 -1.57
C LYS A 94 -12.17 -9.65 -2.48
N THR A 95 -13.19 -9.90 -3.31
CA THR A 95 -13.20 -11.02 -4.28
C THR A 95 -12.05 -10.91 -5.27
N MET A 96 -11.75 -9.72 -5.77
CA MET A 96 -10.62 -9.51 -6.68
C MET A 96 -9.28 -9.73 -5.98
N ALA A 97 -9.13 -9.31 -4.72
CA ALA A 97 -7.93 -9.59 -3.93
C ALA A 97 -7.74 -11.10 -3.74
N TYR A 98 -8.78 -11.83 -3.35
CA TYR A 98 -8.72 -13.29 -3.22
C TYR A 98 -8.39 -13.97 -4.55
N LYS A 99 -9.01 -13.56 -5.67
CA LYS A 99 -8.70 -14.13 -7.00
C LYS A 99 -7.21 -13.95 -7.36
N ARG A 100 -6.62 -12.81 -7.05
CA ARG A 100 -5.17 -12.58 -7.27
C ARG A 100 -4.31 -13.49 -6.39
N GLN A 101 -4.69 -13.67 -5.13
CA GLN A 101 -4.00 -14.58 -4.21
C GLN A 101 -4.09 -16.05 -4.67
N PHE A 102 -5.29 -16.51 -5.04
CA PHE A 102 -5.47 -17.84 -5.62
C PHE A 102 -4.67 -18.04 -6.90
N ARG A 103 -4.65 -17.03 -7.77
CA ARG A 103 -3.87 -17.08 -9.00
C ARG A 103 -2.38 -17.20 -8.69
N ALA A 104 -1.85 -16.45 -7.72
CA ALA A 104 -0.45 -16.54 -7.33
C ALA A 104 -0.07 -17.93 -6.80
N ILE A 105 -0.92 -18.54 -5.96
CA ILE A 105 -0.71 -19.92 -5.48
C ILE A 105 -0.73 -20.92 -6.64
N PHE A 106 -1.65 -20.74 -7.59
CA PHE A 106 -1.78 -21.62 -8.76
C PHE A 106 -0.59 -21.49 -9.70
N ASP A 107 -0.11 -20.26 -9.96
CA ASP A 107 1.05 -19.99 -10.78
C ASP A 107 2.32 -20.58 -10.13
N LEU A 108 2.48 -20.44 -8.80
CA LEU A 108 3.55 -21.09 -8.05
C LEU A 108 3.49 -22.62 -8.18
N LYS A 109 2.31 -23.21 -8.11
CA LYS A 109 2.11 -24.67 -8.26
C LYS A 109 2.45 -25.16 -9.66
N LYS A 110 2.19 -24.35 -10.70
CA LYS A 110 2.45 -24.68 -12.12
C LYS A 110 3.84 -24.29 -12.60
N ASP A 111 4.69 -23.75 -11.74
CA ASP A 111 5.99 -23.20 -12.10
C ASP A 111 5.92 -22.03 -13.11
N GLU A 112 4.81 -21.28 -13.10
CA GLU A 112 4.57 -20.07 -13.91
C GLU A 112 4.95 -18.81 -13.12
N TYR A 113 6.26 -18.61 -12.86
CA TYR A 113 6.79 -17.47 -12.07
C TYR A 113 8.19 -17.06 -12.55
N SER A 114 8.65 -15.88 -12.07
CA SER A 114 9.83 -15.21 -12.64
C SER A 114 11.17 -15.88 -12.32
N ALA A 115 11.30 -16.55 -11.18
CA ALA A 115 12.55 -17.20 -10.78
C ALA A 115 12.29 -18.60 -10.17
N ARG A 116 12.69 -19.65 -10.88
CA ARG A 116 12.45 -21.04 -10.46
C ARG A 116 13.08 -21.40 -9.13
N SER A 117 14.29 -20.90 -8.85
CA SER A 117 14.99 -21.12 -7.59
C SER A 117 14.26 -20.55 -6.35
N LEU A 118 13.41 -19.54 -6.50
CA LEU A 118 12.66 -18.95 -5.40
C LEU A 118 11.62 -19.89 -4.78
N LYS A 119 10.99 -20.77 -5.56
CA LYS A 119 9.96 -21.68 -5.07
C LYS A 119 10.48 -22.61 -3.98
N ASP A 120 11.59 -23.27 -4.26
CA ASP A 120 12.16 -24.27 -3.36
C ASP A 120 12.68 -23.61 -2.08
N ILE A 121 13.24 -22.40 -2.17
CA ILE A 121 13.62 -21.59 -1.03
C ILE A 121 12.41 -21.17 -0.20
N ILE A 122 11.32 -20.69 -0.85
CA ILE A 122 10.09 -20.26 -0.17
C ILE A 122 9.40 -21.43 0.53
N LEU A 123 9.46 -22.62 -0.06
CA LEU A 123 8.93 -23.86 0.53
C LEU A 123 9.90 -24.52 1.50
N CYS A 124 11.07 -23.93 1.77
CA CYS A 124 12.14 -24.48 2.58
C CYS A 124 12.58 -25.90 2.15
N LEU A 125 12.55 -26.16 0.86
CA LEU A 125 12.99 -27.41 0.26
C LEU A 125 14.47 -27.36 -0.17
N ASP A 126 14.98 -26.14 -0.38
CA ASP A 126 16.37 -25.89 -0.78
C ASP A 126 16.91 -24.68 -0.02
N GLU A 127 18.23 -24.59 0.09
CA GLU A 127 18.91 -23.43 0.67
C GLU A 127 19.22 -22.39 -0.42
N PRO A 128 19.22 -21.08 -0.05
CA PRO A 128 19.61 -20.05 -1.01
C PRO A 128 21.09 -20.17 -1.39
N GLU A 129 21.43 -19.70 -2.59
CA GLU A 129 22.81 -19.73 -3.08
C GLU A 129 23.76 -18.98 -2.14
N GLU A 130 24.94 -19.56 -1.91
CA GLU A 130 25.99 -18.92 -1.12
C GLU A 130 26.46 -17.60 -1.74
N ILE A 131 26.74 -16.63 -0.88
CA ILE A 131 27.28 -15.33 -1.30
C ILE A 131 28.74 -15.51 -1.72
N LYS A 132 29.01 -15.53 -3.01
CA LYS A 132 30.37 -15.74 -3.58
C LYS A 132 31.29 -14.56 -3.39
N THR A 133 30.76 -13.34 -3.38
CA THR A 133 31.55 -12.11 -3.32
C THR A 133 30.82 -11.02 -2.55
N ILE A 134 31.44 -10.50 -1.50
CA ILE A 134 30.88 -9.37 -0.75
C ILE A 134 31.44 -8.08 -1.34
N SER A 135 30.65 -7.35 -2.11
CA SER A 135 31.01 -6.00 -2.53
C SER A 135 30.52 -4.98 -1.50
N GLN A 136 31.41 -4.14 -1.04
CA GLN A 136 31.05 -3.04 -0.14
C GLN A 136 30.66 -1.81 -0.95
N PRO A 137 29.39 -1.35 -0.90
CA PRO A 137 28.98 -0.19 -1.65
C PRO A 137 29.47 1.11 -1.02
N SER A 138 29.66 2.14 -1.86
CA SER A 138 29.78 3.50 -1.36
C SER A 138 28.38 4.00 -0.98
N PHE A 139 28.07 4.04 0.31
CA PHE A 139 26.76 4.43 0.82
C PHE A 139 26.39 5.86 0.40
N ILE A 140 25.13 6.03 -0.03
CA ILE A 140 24.54 7.31 -0.40
C ILE A 140 24.27 8.11 0.88
N SER A 141 23.63 7.44 1.85
CA SER A 141 23.34 8.03 3.15
C SER A 141 24.54 7.97 4.10
N LYS A 142 24.97 9.12 4.62
CA LYS A 142 26.08 9.24 5.57
C LYS A 142 25.70 8.89 7.02
N VAL A 143 24.37 8.77 7.30
CA VAL A 143 23.84 8.61 8.67
C VAL A 143 23.45 7.17 9.02
N LEU A 144 23.68 6.20 8.14
CA LEU A 144 23.39 4.80 8.42
C LEU A 144 24.31 4.25 9.51
N ASN A 145 23.72 3.60 10.52
CA ASN A 145 24.45 2.85 11.52
C ASN A 145 24.99 1.51 10.98
N GLN A 146 25.78 0.81 11.80
CA GLN A 146 26.43 -0.43 11.38
C GLN A 146 25.45 -1.54 10.99
N SER A 147 24.37 -1.76 11.76
CA SER A 147 23.37 -2.79 11.45
C SER A 147 22.57 -2.47 10.18
N GLN A 148 22.29 -1.20 9.91
CA GLN A 148 21.66 -0.74 8.68
C GLN A 148 22.58 -0.94 7.46
N LYS A 149 23.87 -0.60 7.58
CA LYS A 149 24.88 -0.85 6.53
C LYS A 149 25.00 -2.34 6.21
N GLN A 150 25.02 -3.21 7.24
CA GLN A 150 25.03 -4.66 7.05
C GLN A 150 23.79 -5.17 6.34
N ALA A 151 22.59 -4.63 6.67
CA ALA A 151 21.36 -4.97 5.99
C ALA A 151 21.40 -4.63 4.50
N VAL A 152 21.87 -3.42 4.15
CA VAL A 152 22.07 -3.00 2.76
C VAL A 152 23.07 -3.92 2.05
N MET A 153 24.22 -4.21 2.66
CA MET A 153 25.22 -5.09 2.07
C MET A 153 24.67 -6.49 1.80
N LYS A 154 23.97 -7.10 2.74
CA LYS A 154 23.33 -8.42 2.56
C LYS A 154 22.28 -8.36 1.46
N ALA A 155 21.41 -7.35 1.47
CA ALA A 155 20.39 -7.18 0.44
C ALA A 155 20.96 -7.03 -0.97
N LEU A 156 22.13 -6.41 -1.13
CA LEU A 156 22.77 -6.24 -2.44
C LEU A 156 23.54 -7.49 -2.91
N ASN A 157 24.12 -8.26 -1.98
CA ASN A 157 25.03 -9.37 -2.32
C ASN A 157 24.37 -10.75 -2.35
N THR A 158 23.17 -10.93 -1.77
CA THR A 158 22.39 -12.17 -1.93
C THR A 158 21.85 -12.28 -3.36
N GLU A 159 21.70 -13.50 -3.88
CA GLU A 159 21.17 -13.75 -5.22
C GLU A 159 19.63 -13.67 -5.26
N ASN A 160 18.94 -14.48 -4.45
CA ASN A 160 17.51 -14.73 -4.58
C ASN A 160 16.69 -14.05 -3.50
N ILE A 161 17.16 -14.06 -2.24
CA ILE A 161 16.38 -13.62 -1.08
C ILE A 161 17.24 -12.94 -0.03
N CYS A 162 16.68 -11.90 0.59
CA CYS A 162 17.23 -11.29 1.80
C CYS A 162 16.09 -10.90 2.74
N LEU A 163 16.23 -11.22 4.04
CA LEU A 163 15.30 -10.79 5.08
C LEU A 163 15.93 -9.74 6.00
N ILE A 164 15.17 -8.69 6.30
CA ILE A 164 15.58 -7.64 7.22
C ILE A 164 14.54 -7.52 8.32
N GLN A 165 14.92 -7.93 9.53
CA GLN A 165 14.11 -7.68 10.70
C GLN A 165 14.38 -6.27 11.20
N GLY A 166 13.35 -5.44 11.20
CA GLY A 166 13.42 -4.05 11.65
C GLY A 166 12.46 -3.77 12.81
N PRO A 167 12.91 -3.85 14.07
CA PRO A 167 12.14 -3.42 15.22
C PRO A 167 11.60 -2.00 15.10
N PRO A 168 10.66 -1.58 15.96
CA PRO A 168 10.08 -0.23 15.91
C PRO A 168 11.16 0.86 16.00
N GLY A 169 11.14 1.81 15.08
CA GLY A 169 12.04 2.97 15.10
C GLY A 169 13.49 2.71 14.67
N THR A 170 13.81 1.52 14.11
CA THR A 170 15.17 1.16 13.68
C THR A 170 15.53 1.63 12.27
N GLY A 171 14.65 2.37 11.59
CA GLY A 171 14.94 2.98 10.29
C GLY A 171 14.79 2.04 9.10
N LYS A 172 13.82 1.10 9.12
CA LYS A 172 13.48 0.22 7.97
C LYS A 172 13.39 1.00 6.65
N THR A 173 12.61 2.09 6.64
CA THR A 173 12.44 2.94 5.46
C THR A 173 13.75 3.53 4.95
N SER A 174 14.68 3.92 5.84
CA SER A 174 15.99 4.44 5.45
C SER A 174 16.85 3.35 4.78
N VAL A 175 16.77 2.13 5.27
CA VAL A 175 17.44 0.97 4.68
C VAL A 175 16.87 0.65 3.29
N ILE A 176 15.54 0.64 3.14
CA ILE A 176 14.88 0.43 1.84
C ILE A 176 15.31 1.49 0.82
N LYS A 177 15.30 2.77 1.21
CA LYS A 177 15.74 3.87 0.34
C LYS A 177 17.19 3.72 -0.11
N GLU A 178 18.06 3.36 0.80
CA GLU A 178 19.47 3.11 0.48
C GLU A 178 19.63 1.91 -0.49
N ILE A 179 18.91 0.81 -0.25
CA ILE A 179 18.93 -0.37 -1.12
C ILE A 179 18.50 0.01 -2.55
N VAL A 180 17.37 0.71 -2.68
CA VAL A 180 16.87 1.15 -4.00
C VAL A 180 17.86 2.06 -4.69
N GLY A 181 18.41 3.06 -3.97
CA GLY A 181 19.41 3.96 -4.52
C GLY A 181 20.70 3.25 -4.97
N GLN A 182 21.13 2.25 -4.21
CA GLN A 182 22.30 1.44 -4.58
C GLN A 182 22.05 0.55 -5.80
N ILE A 183 20.85 -0.06 -5.91
CA ILE A 183 20.45 -0.84 -7.08
C ILE A 183 20.49 0.04 -8.32
N ILE A 184 19.85 1.20 -8.30
CA ILE A 184 19.79 2.13 -9.42
C ILE A 184 21.22 2.59 -9.79
N LYS A 185 22.02 2.99 -8.80
CA LYS A 185 23.40 3.46 -9.04
C LYS A 185 24.30 2.38 -9.62
N ARG A 186 24.09 1.12 -9.25
CA ARG A 186 24.88 -0.02 -9.71
C ARG A 186 24.54 -0.39 -11.15
N ASP A 187 23.25 -0.37 -11.48
CA ASP A 187 22.72 -0.91 -12.73
C ASP A 187 22.57 0.15 -13.84
N ILE A 188 22.75 1.46 -13.54
CA ILE A 188 22.85 2.53 -14.56
C ILE A 188 23.94 2.23 -15.61
N LYS A 189 24.89 1.36 -15.32
CA LYS A 189 25.93 0.94 -16.25
C LYS A 189 25.49 -0.17 -17.21
N MET A 190 24.30 -0.74 -17.02
CA MET A 190 23.72 -1.77 -17.87
C MET A 190 22.84 -1.14 -18.96
N THR A 191 22.65 -1.84 -20.06
CA THR A 191 21.86 -1.38 -21.22
C THR A 191 20.37 -1.17 -20.88
N ASP A 192 19.86 -1.86 -19.86
CA ASP A 192 18.46 -1.76 -19.40
C ASP A 192 18.42 -1.35 -17.92
N SER A 193 17.58 -0.36 -17.60
CA SER A 193 17.35 0.04 -16.22
C SER A 193 16.62 -1.07 -15.44
N PRO A 194 17.01 -1.34 -14.16
CA PRO A 194 16.40 -2.38 -13.37
C PRO A 194 14.91 -2.06 -13.10
N LYS A 195 14.09 -3.10 -13.03
CA LYS A 195 12.68 -2.99 -12.66
C LYS A 195 12.52 -3.36 -11.18
N ILE A 196 12.10 -2.39 -10.37
CA ILE A 196 11.95 -2.52 -8.93
C ILE A 196 10.47 -2.39 -8.58
N LEU A 197 9.91 -3.39 -7.92
CA LEU A 197 8.59 -3.32 -7.32
C LEU A 197 8.72 -3.11 -5.81
N ILE A 198 8.09 -2.07 -5.28
CA ILE A 198 8.00 -1.80 -3.85
C ILE A 198 6.57 -1.98 -3.39
N VAL A 199 6.34 -2.89 -2.46
CA VAL A 199 5.00 -3.12 -1.92
C VAL A 199 5.00 -3.12 -0.40
N SER A 200 3.84 -2.78 0.16
CA SER A 200 3.58 -2.89 1.60
C SER A 200 2.11 -3.28 1.84
N GLN A 201 1.79 -3.69 3.06
CA GLN A 201 0.41 -3.99 3.45
C GLN A 201 -0.47 -2.73 3.48
N SER A 202 0.07 -1.59 3.87
CA SER A 202 -0.69 -0.33 3.96
C SER A 202 -0.28 0.69 2.90
N HIS A 203 -1.25 1.50 2.46
CA HIS A 203 -1.03 2.62 1.54
C HIS A 203 -0.04 3.65 2.12
N THR A 204 -0.22 4.00 3.40
CA THR A 204 0.64 4.96 4.09
C THR A 204 2.11 4.52 4.15
N ALA A 205 2.37 3.21 4.35
CA ALA A 205 3.74 2.72 4.36
C ALA A 205 4.41 2.86 2.98
N VAL A 206 3.67 2.57 1.90
CA VAL A 206 4.17 2.79 0.53
C VAL A 206 4.47 4.26 0.28
N ASP A 207 3.56 5.16 0.66
CA ASP A 207 3.70 6.59 0.45
C ASP A 207 4.91 7.15 1.21
N ASN A 208 5.14 6.74 2.46
CA ASN A 208 6.31 7.11 3.27
C ASN A 208 7.65 6.67 2.65
N ILE A 209 7.68 5.53 1.95
CA ILE A 209 8.87 5.10 1.22
C ILE A 209 9.11 6.03 0.03
N LEU A 210 8.07 6.31 -0.76
CA LEU A 210 8.18 7.14 -1.96
C LEU A 210 8.56 8.59 -1.67
N GLU A 211 8.04 9.18 -0.58
CA GLU A 211 8.41 10.52 -0.13
C GLU A 211 9.93 10.71 0.00
N GLY A 212 10.60 9.67 0.48
CA GLY A 212 12.05 9.72 0.62
C GLY A 212 12.84 9.29 -0.61
N LEU A 213 12.25 8.52 -1.53
CA LEU A 213 12.93 8.12 -2.76
C LEU A 213 13.11 9.28 -3.74
N GLY A 214 12.23 10.27 -3.75
CA GLY A 214 12.40 11.48 -4.56
C GLY A 214 13.66 12.32 -4.23
N LYS A 215 14.38 11.98 -3.15
CA LYS A 215 15.70 12.55 -2.84
C LYS A 215 16.86 11.74 -3.41
N VAL A 216 16.58 10.56 -3.94
CA VAL A 216 17.56 9.58 -4.44
C VAL A 216 17.42 9.39 -5.95
N ILE A 217 16.21 9.54 -6.46
CA ILE A 217 15.86 9.44 -7.89
C ILE A 217 15.52 10.84 -8.36
N ASP A 218 16.35 11.39 -9.25
CA ASP A 218 16.21 12.77 -9.72
C ASP A 218 14.99 12.96 -10.64
N ASN A 219 14.66 11.94 -11.42
CA ASN A 219 13.54 12.01 -12.36
C ASN A 219 12.25 11.39 -11.77
N PRO A 220 11.24 12.19 -11.39
CA PRO A 220 10.00 11.68 -10.84
C PRO A 220 9.26 10.70 -11.75
N LEU A 221 9.41 10.81 -13.08
CA LEU A 221 8.77 9.94 -14.08
C LEU A 221 9.26 8.49 -14.00
N GLU A 222 10.38 8.24 -13.33
CA GLU A 222 10.90 6.89 -13.09
C GLU A 222 10.19 6.15 -11.96
N ILE A 223 9.33 6.84 -11.22
CA ILE A 223 8.57 6.28 -10.09
C ILE A 223 7.09 6.30 -10.40
N ILE A 224 6.40 5.18 -10.32
CA ILE A 224 4.94 5.10 -10.49
C ILE A 224 4.28 4.50 -9.24
N ARG A 225 3.30 5.23 -8.68
CA ARG A 225 2.45 4.82 -7.58
C ARG A 225 1.12 4.27 -8.10
N ILE A 226 0.88 2.97 -7.89
CA ILE A 226 -0.35 2.28 -8.27
C ILE A 226 -1.29 2.15 -7.08
N GLY A 227 -2.53 2.58 -7.26
CA GLY A 227 -3.58 2.49 -6.25
C GLY A 227 -4.75 3.42 -6.56
N ALA A 228 -5.85 3.29 -5.82
CA ALA A 228 -6.95 4.24 -5.94
C ALA A 228 -6.52 5.58 -5.31
N GLU A 229 -6.72 6.69 -6.02
CA GLU A 229 -6.28 8.04 -5.61
C GLU A 229 -6.72 8.42 -4.19
N LYS A 230 -7.95 8.07 -3.81
CA LYS A 230 -8.48 8.32 -2.46
C LYS A 230 -7.68 7.66 -1.31
N ASN A 231 -6.82 6.70 -1.62
CA ASN A 231 -6.01 5.96 -0.67
C ASN A 231 -4.52 6.38 -0.72
N ILE A 232 -4.18 7.32 -1.59
CA ILE A 232 -2.82 7.85 -1.77
C ILE A 232 -2.81 9.25 -1.16
N SER A 233 -1.73 9.61 -0.45
CA SER A 233 -1.59 10.98 0.07
C SER A 233 -1.56 11.99 -1.07
N GLU A 234 -2.13 13.18 -0.88
CA GLU A 234 -2.23 14.22 -1.91
C GLU A 234 -0.86 14.57 -2.50
N GLU A 235 0.17 14.65 -1.66
CA GLU A 235 1.53 14.96 -2.10
C GLU A 235 2.13 13.89 -3.01
N ILE A 236 1.92 12.62 -2.69
CA ILE A 236 2.39 11.48 -3.50
C ILE A 236 1.54 11.34 -4.75
N ALA A 237 0.23 11.55 -4.66
CA ALA A 237 -0.68 11.50 -5.80
C ALA A 237 -0.32 12.53 -6.86
N ALA A 238 0.01 13.75 -6.46
CA ALA A 238 0.41 14.84 -7.35
C ALA A 238 1.76 14.62 -8.05
N LYS A 239 2.62 13.73 -7.52
CA LYS A 239 3.98 13.53 -8.06
C LYS A 239 4.18 12.22 -8.80
N TYR A 240 3.54 11.13 -8.33
CA TYR A 240 3.94 9.77 -8.74
C TYR A 240 2.80 8.92 -9.31
N THR A 241 1.59 9.45 -9.46
CA THR A 241 0.53 8.71 -10.14
C THR A 241 0.67 8.81 -11.66
N ILE A 242 0.13 7.83 -12.37
CA ILE A 242 0.09 7.84 -13.84
C ILE A 242 -0.64 9.09 -14.35
N VAL A 243 -1.70 9.51 -13.66
CA VAL A 243 -2.48 10.71 -14.01
C VAL A 243 -1.60 11.95 -13.90
N ALA A 244 -0.89 12.15 -12.78
CA ALA A 244 0.00 13.27 -12.56
C ALA A 244 1.13 13.33 -13.62
N HIS A 245 1.77 12.20 -13.90
CA HIS A 245 2.81 12.12 -14.94
C HIS A 245 2.28 12.45 -16.32
N ARG A 246 1.10 11.94 -16.67
CA ARG A 246 0.45 12.24 -17.95
C ARG A 246 0.14 13.73 -18.08
N GLU A 247 -0.43 14.35 -17.06
CA GLU A 247 -0.73 15.78 -17.05
C GLU A 247 0.53 16.62 -17.22
N GLN A 248 1.60 16.26 -16.53
CA GLN A 248 2.91 16.92 -16.67
C GLN A 248 3.44 16.79 -18.10
N LEU A 249 3.53 15.57 -18.64
CA LEU A 249 4.04 15.33 -20.00
C LEU A 249 3.19 16.03 -21.07
N VAL A 250 1.86 15.97 -20.96
CA VAL A 250 0.96 16.66 -21.88
C VAL A 250 1.15 18.18 -21.81
N SER A 251 1.34 18.72 -20.61
CA SER A 251 1.61 20.14 -20.41
C SER A 251 2.95 20.56 -21.05
N GLU A 252 4.01 19.77 -20.83
CA GLU A 252 5.33 20.01 -21.42
C GLU A 252 5.29 19.94 -22.96
N ILE A 253 4.63 18.92 -23.51
CA ILE A 253 4.45 18.80 -24.98
C ILE A 253 3.69 20.00 -25.52
N LYS A 254 2.56 20.40 -24.90
CA LYS A 254 1.79 21.55 -25.34
C LYS A 254 2.61 22.85 -25.30
N ASN A 255 3.35 23.09 -24.24
CA ASN A 255 4.20 24.27 -24.09
C ASN A 255 5.30 24.31 -25.15
N ASN A 256 6.00 23.20 -25.38
CA ASN A 256 7.06 23.09 -26.39
C ASN A 256 6.50 23.33 -27.80
N VAL A 257 5.34 22.77 -28.08
CA VAL A 257 4.67 22.96 -29.38
C VAL A 257 4.20 24.42 -29.58
N GLN A 258 3.62 25.04 -28.55
CA GLN A 258 3.22 26.45 -28.63
C GLN A 258 4.42 27.35 -28.88
N GLN A 259 5.56 27.10 -28.21
CA GLN A 259 6.81 27.83 -28.47
C GLN A 259 7.29 27.64 -29.91
N TYR A 260 7.30 26.40 -30.40
CA TYR A 260 7.69 26.07 -31.75
C TYR A 260 6.78 26.74 -32.80
N VAL A 261 5.46 26.63 -32.61
CA VAL A 261 4.46 27.26 -33.49
C VAL A 261 4.62 28.79 -33.48
N LYS A 262 4.87 29.41 -32.32
CA LYS A 262 5.13 30.85 -32.22
C LYS A 262 6.38 31.26 -33.01
N GLN A 263 7.50 30.57 -32.79
CA GLN A 263 8.74 30.82 -33.55
C GLN A 263 8.56 30.66 -35.06
N LYS A 264 7.78 29.67 -35.49
CA LYS A 264 7.49 29.43 -36.91
C LYS A 264 6.51 30.46 -37.49
N ASN A 265 5.51 30.90 -36.74
CA ASN A 265 4.60 31.98 -37.18
C ASN A 265 5.35 33.31 -37.33
N ASP A 266 6.30 33.60 -36.44
CA ASP A 266 7.16 34.78 -36.56
C ASP A 266 8.04 34.73 -37.84
N LEU A 267 8.54 33.57 -38.20
CA LEU A 267 9.24 33.32 -39.47
C LEU A 267 8.28 33.41 -40.69
N MET A 268 7.06 32.87 -40.57
CA MET A 268 6.02 32.92 -41.65
C MET A 268 5.59 34.32 -41.98
N ASN A 269 5.54 35.23 -41.00
CA ASN A 269 5.22 36.64 -41.27
C ASN A 269 6.25 37.34 -42.17
N THR A 270 7.40 36.67 -42.41
CA THR A 270 8.43 37.15 -43.37
C THR A 270 8.33 36.49 -44.73
N ILE A 271 7.44 35.49 -44.94
CA ILE A 271 7.26 34.77 -46.21
C ILE A 271 6.26 35.52 -47.10
N THR A 272 6.72 35.98 -48.21
CA THR A 272 5.91 36.71 -49.21
C THR A 272 5.23 35.81 -50.26
N ASP A 273 5.61 34.54 -50.34
CA ASP A 273 5.07 33.57 -51.30
C ASP A 273 3.80 32.87 -50.76
N LYS A 274 2.69 33.04 -51.44
CA LYS A 274 1.39 32.42 -51.09
C LYS A 274 1.40 30.88 -51.14
N ASN A 275 2.21 30.26 -51.98
CA ASN A 275 2.30 28.82 -52.11
C ASN A 275 3.08 28.22 -50.92
N GLU A 276 4.09 28.90 -50.45
CA GLU A 276 4.84 28.51 -49.26
C GLU A 276 3.99 28.64 -47.99
N ALA A 277 3.23 29.71 -47.84
CA ALA A 277 2.30 29.92 -46.74
C ALA A 277 1.25 28.79 -46.62
N LYS A 278 0.70 28.35 -47.78
CA LYS A 278 -0.28 27.24 -47.82
C LYS A 278 0.32 25.88 -47.38
N LYS A 279 1.56 25.59 -47.80
CA LYS A 279 2.28 24.39 -47.36
C LYS A 279 2.52 24.39 -45.85
N TRP A 280 2.80 25.54 -45.25
CA TRP A 280 2.99 25.67 -43.81
C TRP A 280 1.68 25.47 -43.02
N GLU A 281 0.55 25.91 -43.53
CA GLU A 281 -0.77 25.63 -42.91
C GLU A 281 -1.09 24.13 -42.91
N GLU A 282 -0.75 23.40 -43.98
CA GLU A 282 -0.89 21.93 -44.02
C GLU A 282 0.02 21.23 -43.00
N VAL A 283 1.27 21.67 -42.91
CA VAL A 283 2.22 21.14 -41.91
C VAL A 283 1.72 21.40 -40.49
N LYS A 284 1.16 22.59 -40.22
CA LYS A 284 0.57 22.90 -38.89
C LYS A 284 -0.58 21.98 -38.54
N LYS A 285 -1.50 21.71 -39.47
CA LYS A 285 -2.62 20.77 -39.27
C LYS A 285 -2.12 19.36 -38.99
N ILE A 286 -1.11 18.87 -39.70
CA ILE A 286 -0.51 17.57 -39.49
C ILE A 286 0.12 17.50 -38.09
N GLN A 287 0.80 18.55 -37.64
CA GLN A 287 1.40 18.63 -36.32
C GLN A 287 0.36 18.63 -35.19
N GLU A 288 -0.73 19.42 -35.38
CA GLU A 288 -1.84 19.45 -34.44
C GLU A 288 -2.55 18.08 -34.34
N ASP A 289 -2.77 17.39 -35.45
CA ASP A 289 -3.34 16.05 -35.49
C ASP A 289 -2.38 15.03 -34.82
N TRP A 290 -1.08 15.16 -35.06
CA TRP A 290 -0.06 14.30 -34.45
C TRP A 290 0.01 14.47 -32.93
N ILE A 291 -0.10 15.70 -32.44
CA ILE A 291 -0.13 16.01 -31.00
C ILE A 291 -1.38 15.41 -30.35
N ASN A 292 -2.53 15.54 -31.01
CA ASN A 292 -3.77 14.97 -30.53
C ASN A 292 -3.72 13.43 -30.44
N ARG A 293 -3.00 12.77 -31.35
CA ARG A 293 -2.76 11.32 -31.33
C ARG A 293 -1.72 10.88 -30.30
N LEU A 294 -0.66 11.67 -30.08
CA LEU A 294 0.33 11.41 -29.03
C LEU A 294 -0.26 11.49 -27.62
N VAL A 295 -1.35 12.24 -27.46
CA VAL A 295 -2.09 12.39 -26.20
C VAL A 295 -3.12 11.25 -26.01
N ASP A 296 -3.16 10.23 -26.89
CA ASP A 296 -3.99 9.04 -26.64
C ASP A 296 -3.57 8.38 -25.32
N GLN A 297 -4.49 8.47 -24.33
CA GLN A 297 -4.23 8.15 -22.93
C GLN A 297 -3.70 6.74 -22.73
N ASN A 298 -4.22 5.77 -23.46
CA ASN A 298 -3.88 4.35 -23.25
C ASN A 298 -2.45 4.03 -23.72
N SER A 299 -2.02 4.60 -24.82
CA SER A 299 -0.68 4.38 -25.36
C SER A 299 0.39 5.02 -24.49
N LEU A 300 0.13 6.23 -23.98
CA LEU A 300 1.05 6.96 -23.12
C LEU A 300 1.19 6.27 -21.76
N ASP A 301 0.08 5.89 -21.13
CA ASP A 301 0.06 5.19 -19.85
C ASP A 301 0.86 3.85 -19.93
N TYR A 302 0.69 3.12 -21.02
CA TYR A 302 1.46 1.89 -21.28
C TYR A 302 2.96 2.14 -21.33
N GLN A 303 3.40 3.14 -22.08
CA GLN A 303 4.82 3.48 -22.22
C GLN A 303 5.42 3.96 -20.88
N MET A 304 4.69 4.82 -20.15
CA MET A 304 5.13 5.31 -18.85
C MET A 304 5.34 4.17 -17.85
N ILE A 305 4.39 3.23 -17.75
CA ILE A 305 4.53 2.08 -16.85
C ILE A 305 5.72 1.20 -17.25
N ARG A 306 5.89 0.96 -18.54
CA ARG A 306 6.99 0.13 -19.05
C ARG A 306 8.36 0.78 -18.88
N SER A 307 8.45 2.11 -18.96
CA SER A 307 9.71 2.84 -18.78
C SER A 307 10.07 3.06 -17.29
N ALA A 308 9.09 3.04 -16.39
CA ALA A 308 9.34 3.27 -14.97
C ALA A 308 10.38 2.30 -14.40
N VAL A 309 11.27 2.82 -13.57
CA VAL A 309 12.29 2.05 -12.83
C VAL A 309 11.67 1.48 -11.55
N VAL A 310 10.89 2.28 -10.83
CA VAL A 310 10.23 1.91 -9.59
C VAL A 310 8.72 1.92 -9.77
N ILE A 311 8.08 0.80 -9.48
CA ILE A 311 6.63 0.71 -9.36
C ILE A 311 6.30 0.42 -7.88
N ALA A 312 5.34 1.16 -7.32
CA ALA A 312 4.99 1.01 -5.92
C ALA A 312 3.48 0.84 -5.72
N GLY A 313 3.08 -0.05 -4.79
CA GLY A 313 1.68 -0.34 -4.50
C GLY A 313 1.47 -1.12 -3.22
N THR A 314 0.23 -1.50 -2.91
CA THR A 314 0.00 -2.49 -1.85
C THR A 314 0.24 -3.91 -2.36
N CYS A 315 0.52 -4.87 -1.46
CA CYS A 315 0.91 -6.26 -1.79
C CYS A 315 0.02 -6.95 -2.85
N VAL A 316 -1.25 -6.61 -2.89
CA VAL A 316 -2.22 -7.14 -3.87
C VAL A 316 -2.70 -6.06 -4.83
N GLY A 317 -2.70 -4.79 -4.40
CA GLY A 317 -3.28 -3.65 -5.11
C GLY A 317 -2.52 -3.26 -6.37
N PHE A 318 -1.21 -3.46 -6.43
CA PHE A 318 -0.39 -3.11 -7.61
C PHE A 318 -0.85 -3.81 -8.90
N LEU A 319 -1.46 -4.98 -8.80
CA LEU A 319 -2.07 -5.70 -9.94
C LEU A 319 -3.41 -5.11 -10.41
N SER A 320 -3.81 -3.93 -9.94
CA SER A 320 -5.01 -3.26 -10.47
C SER A 320 -4.83 -2.73 -11.89
N ASN A 321 -3.60 -2.55 -12.34
CA ASN A 321 -3.26 -2.12 -13.69
C ASN A 321 -2.92 -3.34 -14.58
N GLU A 322 -3.53 -3.40 -15.76
CA GLU A 322 -3.37 -4.53 -16.69
C GLU A 322 -1.93 -4.67 -17.20
N VAL A 323 -1.24 -3.57 -17.47
CA VAL A 323 0.15 -3.60 -17.97
C VAL A 323 1.09 -4.30 -16.99
N ILE A 324 0.88 -4.07 -15.68
CA ILE A 324 1.72 -4.62 -14.63
C ILE A 324 1.51 -6.12 -14.44
N LYS A 325 0.34 -6.64 -14.81
CA LYS A 325 0.05 -8.07 -14.68
C LYS A 325 1.03 -8.94 -15.47
N ASP A 326 1.51 -8.44 -16.61
CA ASP A 326 2.42 -9.17 -17.50
C ASP A 326 3.90 -8.79 -17.28
N MET A 327 4.17 -7.92 -16.28
CA MET A 327 5.54 -7.53 -15.95
C MET A 327 6.17 -8.50 -14.95
N SER A 328 7.47 -8.68 -15.07
CA SER A 328 8.36 -9.24 -14.06
C SER A 328 9.32 -8.15 -13.56
N PHE A 329 9.83 -8.32 -12.34
CA PHE A 329 10.69 -7.35 -11.69
C PHE A 329 12.03 -8.00 -11.32
N ASP A 330 13.10 -7.27 -11.52
CA ASP A 330 14.42 -7.72 -11.10
C ASP A 330 14.52 -7.78 -9.57
N TYR A 331 13.89 -6.80 -8.90
CA TYR A 331 13.81 -6.72 -7.45
C TYR A 331 12.37 -6.48 -6.98
N VAL A 332 11.94 -7.24 -5.99
CA VAL A 332 10.70 -6.98 -5.25
C VAL A 332 11.05 -6.73 -3.79
N ILE A 333 10.72 -5.55 -3.30
CA ILE A 333 10.95 -5.13 -1.91
C ILE A 333 9.60 -5.06 -1.22
N ILE A 334 9.42 -5.85 -0.16
CA ILE A 334 8.16 -5.90 0.59
C ILE A 334 8.40 -5.33 1.98
N ASP A 335 7.85 -4.14 2.26
CA ASP A 335 7.86 -3.56 3.60
C ASP A 335 6.68 -4.05 4.42
N GLU A 336 6.84 -4.08 5.74
CA GLU A 336 5.87 -4.64 6.69
C GLU A 336 5.45 -6.08 6.34
N ALA A 337 6.38 -6.89 5.80
CA ALA A 337 6.11 -8.24 5.30
C ALA A 337 5.55 -9.19 6.38
N ALA A 338 5.89 -8.99 7.64
CA ALA A 338 5.35 -9.79 8.75
C ALA A 338 3.86 -9.50 9.05
N LYS A 339 3.30 -8.40 8.52
CA LYS A 339 1.88 -8.03 8.66
C LYS A 339 1.02 -8.50 7.49
N ALA A 340 1.61 -9.07 6.44
CA ALA A 340 0.89 -9.63 5.31
C ALA A 340 0.71 -11.14 5.47
N THR A 341 -0.40 -11.66 4.99
CA THR A 341 -0.63 -13.10 4.93
C THR A 341 0.25 -13.74 3.86
N THR A 342 0.54 -15.02 3.99
CA THR A 342 1.34 -15.77 2.99
C THR A 342 0.79 -15.63 1.56
N PRO A 343 -0.53 -15.79 1.29
CA PRO A 343 -1.07 -15.58 -0.04
C PRO A 343 -0.90 -14.16 -0.58
N GLU A 344 -0.98 -13.13 0.27
CA GLU A 344 -0.74 -11.73 -0.13
C GLU A 344 0.72 -11.50 -0.54
N LEU A 345 1.67 -12.05 0.21
CA LEU A 345 3.10 -11.97 -0.13
C LEU A 345 3.39 -12.67 -1.46
N LEU A 346 2.81 -13.85 -1.69
CA LEU A 346 3.02 -14.62 -2.91
C LEU A 346 2.61 -13.86 -4.17
N VAL A 347 1.59 -13.00 -4.11
CA VAL A 347 1.17 -12.15 -5.27
C VAL A 347 2.33 -11.32 -5.81
N SER A 348 3.16 -10.79 -4.93
CA SER A 348 4.32 -9.97 -5.30
C SER A 348 5.55 -10.83 -5.59
N ILE A 349 5.78 -11.87 -4.79
CA ILE A 349 6.94 -12.74 -4.85
C ILE A 349 7.05 -13.46 -6.20
N ILE A 350 5.95 -13.96 -6.75
CA ILE A 350 5.95 -14.67 -8.05
C ILE A 350 6.37 -13.79 -9.23
N LYS A 351 6.38 -12.48 -9.05
CA LYS A 351 6.82 -11.50 -10.06
C LYS A 351 8.31 -11.15 -9.97
N ALA A 352 9.00 -11.66 -8.95
CA ALA A 352 10.37 -11.28 -8.63
C ALA A 352 11.41 -12.23 -9.22
N LYS A 353 12.56 -11.69 -9.63
CA LYS A 353 13.80 -12.46 -9.76
C LYS A 353 14.51 -12.54 -8.40
N LYS A 354 14.52 -11.43 -7.64
CA LYS A 354 15.08 -11.34 -6.30
C LYS A 354 14.09 -10.67 -5.35
N ILE A 355 13.97 -11.19 -4.13
CA ILE A 355 13.08 -10.65 -3.10
C ILE A 355 13.85 -10.12 -1.89
N ILE A 356 13.39 -8.98 -1.36
CA ILE A 356 13.88 -8.39 -0.13
C ILE A 356 12.68 -8.17 0.78
N LEU A 357 12.58 -8.98 1.84
CA LEU A 357 11.48 -8.90 2.80
C LEU A 357 11.94 -8.08 4.00
N VAL A 358 11.24 -6.98 4.25
CA VAL A 358 11.48 -6.12 5.41
C VAL A 358 10.27 -6.20 6.32
N GLY A 359 10.47 -6.56 7.58
CA GLY A 359 9.36 -6.77 8.50
C GLY A 359 9.82 -6.93 9.94
N ASP A 360 8.90 -7.32 10.80
CA ASP A 360 9.21 -7.62 12.19
C ASP A 360 8.18 -8.60 12.77
N GLN A 361 8.59 -9.84 12.94
CA GLN A 361 7.73 -10.91 13.42
C GLN A 361 7.33 -10.74 14.89
N ASN A 362 8.01 -9.90 15.65
CA ASN A 362 7.68 -9.61 17.06
C ASN A 362 6.63 -8.49 17.21
N GLN A 363 6.19 -7.88 16.10
CA GLN A 363 5.06 -6.97 16.07
C GLN A 363 3.73 -7.71 15.82
N LEU A 364 2.63 -6.94 15.79
CA LEU A 364 1.31 -7.51 15.51
C LEU A 364 1.31 -8.29 14.19
N PRO A 365 0.80 -9.53 14.20
CA PRO A 365 0.74 -10.37 13.00
C PRO A 365 -0.28 -9.85 11.98
N ALA A 366 -0.28 -10.47 10.79
CA ALA A 366 -1.36 -10.35 9.84
C ALA A 366 -2.70 -10.67 10.50
N TYR A 367 -3.73 -9.91 10.13
CA TYR A 367 -5.08 -10.23 10.58
C TYR A 367 -5.50 -11.60 10.01
N ALA A 368 -5.84 -12.52 10.90
CA ALA A 368 -6.45 -13.78 10.54
C ALA A 368 -7.86 -13.82 11.15
N ASP A 369 -8.82 -14.28 10.35
CA ASP A 369 -10.18 -14.48 10.82
C ASP A 369 -10.18 -15.51 11.97
N ALA A 370 -10.89 -15.18 13.05
CA ALA A 370 -10.96 -16.03 14.25
C ALA A 370 -11.52 -17.45 13.95
N GLU A 371 -12.33 -17.58 12.91
CA GLU A 371 -12.88 -18.89 12.48
C GLU A 371 -11.84 -19.72 11.68
N VAL A 372 -10.96 -19.05 10.95
CA VAL A 372 -9.95 -19.70 10.08
C VAL A 372 -8.68 -20.08 10.86
N SER A 373 -8.30 -19.27 11.85
CA SER A 373 -7.08 -19.47 12.63
C SER A 373 -6.95 -20.85 13.32
N PRO A 374 -7.99 -21.38 13.99
CA PRO A 374 -7.92 -22.72 14.58
C PRO A 374 -7.82 -23.84 13.54
N THR A 375 -8.41 -23.66 12.38
CA THR A 375 -8.36 -24.63 11.27
C THR A 375 -6.97 -24.68 10.66
N LEU A 376 -6.35 -23.50 10.42
CA LEU A 376 -4.97 -23.40 9.94
C LEU A 376 -3.98 -24.01 10.93
N ALA A 377 -4.11 -23.73 12.22
CA ALA A 377 -3.26 -24.32 13.25
C ALA A 377 -3.35 -25.84 13.28
N LYS A 378 -4.54 -26.42 13.06
CA LYS A 378 -4.73 -27.88 12.97
C LYS A 378 -4.12 -28.49 11.71
N LEU A 379 -4.25 -27.80 10.56
CA LEU A 379 -3.76 -28.28 9.26
C LEU A 379 -2.23 -28.22 9.17
N THR A 380 -1.63 -27.16 9.67
CA THR A 380 -0.19 -26.91 9.50
C THR A 380 0.66 -27.58 10.60
N LYS A 381 0.05 -28.03 11.70
CA LYS A 381 0.76 -28.50 12.92
C LYS A 381 1.78 -27.48 13.46
N ASN A 382 1.77 -26.27 12.92
CA ASN A 382 2.66 -25.17 13.24
C ASN A 382 1.80 -23.92 13.48
N PRO A 383 1.86 -23.29 14.67
CA PRO A 383 1.18 -22.04 14.93
C PRO A 383 1.71 -20.88 14.04
N ASP A 384 2.92 -21.00 13.55
CA ASP A 384 3.58 -19.97 12.71
C ASP A 384 3.43 -20.31 11.22
N TYR A 385 2.24 -20.06 10.68
CA TYR A 385 1.94 -20.22 9.25
C TYR A 385 2.30 -18.97 8.41
N ARG A 386 2.95 -17.98 9.02
CA ARG A 386 3.37 -16.73 8.36
C ARG A 386 4.67 -16.97 7.61
N LEU A 387 4.67 -16.70 6.32
CA LEU A 387 5.82 -16.94 5.47
C LEU A 387 7.08 -16.20 5.96
N PHE A 388 6.93 -14.95 6.43
CA PHE A 388 8.07 -14.18 6.95
C PHE A 388 8.76 -14.89 8.14
N ASP A 389 7.99 -15.43 9.08
CA ASP A 389 8.52 -16.09 10.27
C ASP A 389 9.19 -17.42 9.90
N ILE A 390 8.55 -18.19 9.01
CA ILE A 390 9.10 -19.44 8.50
C ILE A 390 10.45 -19.18 7.84
N LEU A 391 10.53 -18.23 6.92
CA LEU A 391 11.75 -17.89 6.22
C LEU A 391 12.81 -17.30 7.16
N TYR A 392 12.42 -16.47 8.13
CA TYR A 392 13.37 -15.92 9.10
C TYR A 392 14.06 -17.01 9.92
N ASN A 393 13.33 -18.07 10.26
CA ASN A 393 13.88 -19.20 11.04
C ASN A 393 14.69 -20.18 10.19
N SER A 394 14.35 -20.37 8.91
CA SER A 394 15.02 -21.34 8.03
C SER A 394 16.24 -20.78 7.29
N LEU A 395 16.25 -19.49 6.95
CA LEU A 395 17.35 -18.90 6.18
C LEU A 395 18.65 -18.78 7.00
N PRO A 396 19.82 -18.94 6.36
CA PRO A 396 21.11 -18.74 7.01
C PRO A 396 21.36 -17.27 7.37
N ASP A 397 22.25 -17.02 8.32
CA ASP A 397 22.56 -15.66 8.79
C ASP A 397 23.13 -14.72 7.72
N THR A 398 23.69 -15.28 6.65
CA THR A 398 24.15 -14.53 5.48
C THR A 398 23.00 -13.83 4.73
N HIS A 399 21.78 -14.36 4.81
CA HIS A 399 20.59 -13.91 4.11
C HIS A 399 19.60 -13.14 4.97
N LYS A 400 19.90 -12.97 6.26
CA LYS A 400 19.05 -12.21 7.17
C LYS A 400 19.84 -11.23 8.02
N GLN A 401 19.21 -10.11 8.38
CA GLN A 401 19.80 -9.08 9.22
C GLN A 401 18.75 -8.49 10.15
N ILE A 402 19.13 -8.31 11.43
CA ILE A 402 18.35 -7.54 12.38
C ILE A 402 18.94 -6.13 12.50
N LEU A 403 18.07 -5.12 12.56
CA LEU A 403 18.45 -3.75 12.87
C LEU A 403 18.44 -3.57 14.39
N THR A 404 19.56 -3.18 14.97
CA THR A 404 19.77 -3.23 16.42
C THR A 404 19.70 -1.89 17.13
N THR A 405 19.54 -0.77 16.43
CA THR A 405 19.47 0.55 17.04
C THR A 405 18.18 1.27 16.69
N GLN A 406 17.37 1.60 17.68
CA GLN A 406 16.14 2.36 17.51
C GLN A 406 16.34 3.86 17.80
N TYR A 407 15.58 4.73 17.09
CA TYR A 407 15.65 6.18 17.19
C TYR A 407 14.29 6.84 17.50
N ARG A 408 13.29 6.04 17.83
CA ARG A 408 11.91 6.49 18.06
C ARG A 408 11.61 6.79 19.52
N MET A 409 12.04 5.88 20.39
CA MET A 409 11.68 5.86 21.80
C MET A 409 12.84 6.41 22.65
N ILE A 410 12.51 7.07 23.77
CA ILE A 410 13.48 7.38 24.82
C ILE A 410 14.05 6.09 25.42
N GLU A 411 15.22 6.19 26.08
CA GLU A 411 15.99 5.04 26.53
C GLU A 411 15.17 4.09 27.42
N ASN A 412 14.44 4.58 28.41
CA ASN A 412 13.66 3.73 29.33
C ASN A 412 12.57 2.92 28.61
N ILE A 413 11.86 3.52 27.63
CA ILE A 413 10.85 2.83 26.84
C ILE A 413 11.55 1.85 25.89
N GLY A 414 12.62 2.27 25.22
CA GLY A 414 13.41 1.44 24.32
C GLY A 414 13.94 0.20 25.03
N ASN A 415 14.51 0.35 26.23
CA ASN A 415 15.04 -0.75 27.05
C ASN A 415 13.94 -1.72 27.50
N LEU A 416 12.75 -1.21 27.87
CA LEU A 416 11.61 -2.08 28.22
C LEU A 416 11.22 -2.94 27.02
N ILE A 417 10.99 -2.32 25.87
CA ILE A 417 10.62 -3.02 24.63
C ILE A 417 11.71 -4.01 24.19
N SER A 418 12.97 -3.59 24.25
CA SER A 418 14.13 -4.43 23.92
C SER A 418 14.16 -5.70 24.77
N LYS A 419 14.03 -5.56 26.09
CA LYS A 419 14.05 -6.72 27.03
C LYS A 419 12.86 -7.65 26.84
N VAL A 420 11.65 -7.10 26.67
CA VAL A 420 10.42 -7.89 26.61
C VAL A 420 10.29 -8.63 25.28
N PHE A 421 10.57 -7.97 24.14
CA PHE A 421 10.26 -8.50 22.82
C PHE A 421 11.50 -8.91 22.00
N TYR A 422 12.69 -8.38 22.32
CA TYR A 422 13.89 -8.57 21.50
C TYR A 422 15.09 -9.10 22.27
N ARG A 423 14.87 -9.73 23.43
CA ARG A 423 15.92 -10.36 24.25
C ARG A 423 17.06 -9.41 24.66
N GLY A 424 16.77 -8.11 24.70
CA GLY A 424 17.74 -7.08 25.09
C GLY A 424 18.73 -6.67 24.00
N ILE A 425 18.54 -7.05 22.74
CA ILE A 425 19.49 -6.78 21.65
C ILE A 425 19.29 -5.43 20.95
N ILE A 426 18.24 -4.69 21.27
CA ILE A 426 17.96 -3.38 20.66
C ILE A 426 18.49 -2.28 21.56
N ASP A 427 19.40 -1.49 21.03
CA ASP A 427 19.96 -0.29 21.67
C ASP A 427 19.17 0.96 21.32
N THR A 428 19.24 1.98 22.16
CA THR A 428 18.64 3.30 21.91
C THR A 428 19.69 4.27 21.39
N GLY A 429 19.43 4.83 20.20
CA GLY A 429 20.31 5.80 19.54
C GLY A 429 19.75 7.23 19.50
N CYS A 430 18.66 7.52 20.22
CA CYS A 430 18.11 8.88 20.30
C CYS A 430 18.57 9.62 21.55
N ASN A 431 18.57 10.96 21.47
CA ASN A 431 18.79 11.83 22.63
C ASN A 431 17.47 12.00 23.39
N ASP A 432 17.45 11.64 24.69
CA ASP A 432 16.27 11.73 25.55
C ASP A 432 15.81 13.18 25.79
N ASP A 433 16.73 14.13 25.75
CA ASP A 433 16.43 15.55 25.98
C ASP A 433 15.49 16.14 24.92
N GLU A 434 15.55 15.65 23.69
CA GLU A 434 14.70 16.09 22.58
C GLU A 434 13.25 15.57 22.67
N LYS A 435 12.98 14.61 23.56
CA LYS A 435 11.71 13.87 23.68
C LYS A 435 11.05 14.01 25.05
N ARG A 436 11.36 15.06 25.79
CA ARG A 436 10.74 15.33 27.09
C ARG A 436 9.29 15.76 26.92
N HIS A 437 8.38 15.17 27.71
CA HIS A 437 7.02 15.65 27.82
C HIS A 437 6.92 16.85 28.80
N GLY A 438 5.96 17.75 28.56
CA GLY A 438 5.74 18.95 29.42
C GLY A 438 4.79 18.72 30.60
N LEU A 439 4.48 17.47 30.98
CA LEU A 439 3.50 17.16 32.02
C LEU A 439 4.13 17.30 33.41
N ASN A 440 3.79 18.39 34.14
CA ASN A 440 4.37 18.72 35.44
C ASN A 440 4.22 17.61 36.48
N ARG A 441 3.09 16.93 36.53
CA ARG A 441 2.79 15.83 37.48
C ARG A 441 3.71 14.62 37.32
N TYR A 442 4.25 14.40 36.10
CA TYR A 442 5.02 13.22 35.73
C TYR A 442 6.46 13.56 35.31
N VAL A 443 6.97 14.70 35.70
CA VAL A 443 8.36 15.09 35.40
C VAL A 443 9.33 14.02 35.85
N GLY A 444 10.22 13.60 34.94
CA GLY A 444 11.22 12.55 35.18
C GLY A 444 10.66 11.12 35.13
N LYS A 445 9.38 10.90 34.85
CA LYS A 445 8.78 9.58 34.69
C LYS A 445 8.55 9.27 33.22
N SER A 446 9.27 8.32 32.66
CA SER A 446 9.14 7.89 31.27
C SER A 446 7.98 6.93 31.04
N ILE A 447 7.60 6.18 32.10
CA ILE A 447 6.54 5.19 32.07
C ILE A 447 5.70 5.33 33.33
N VAL A 448 4.39 5.45 33.15
CA VAL A 448 3.40 5.50 34.24
C VAL A 448 2.31 4.48 33.95
N TRP A 449 2.05 3.59 34.88
CA TRP A 449 1.01 2.58 34.77
C TRP A 449 -0.18 2.92 35.65
N PHE A 450 -1.36 3.04 35.06
CA PHE A 450 -2.61 3.26 35.76
C PHE A 450 -3.37 1.92 35.87
N ASP A 451 -3.41 1.34 37.05
CA ASP A 451 -4.17 0.11 37.28
C ASP A 451 -5.64 0.45 37.54
N THR A 452 -6.48 0.09 36.59
CA THR A 452 -7.94 0.26 36.68
C THR A 452 -8.67 -1.04 37.10
N SER A 453 -7.94 -2.09 37.45
CA SER A 453 -8.49 -3.44 37.76
C SER A 453 -9.53 -3.44 38.87
N ALA A 454 -9.35 -2.59 39.88
CA ALA A 454 -10.28 -2.42 41.02
C ALA A 454 -11.49 -1.51 40.72
N ASN A 455 -11.53 -0.85 39.54
CA ASN A 455 -12.59 0.09 39.24
C ASN A 455 -13.85 -0.60 38.70
N LYS A 456 -15.04 -0.20 39.21
CA LYS A 456 -16.32 -0.77 38.76
C LYS A 456 -16.67 -0.40 37.29
N LYS A 457 -16.12 0.70 36.77
CA LYS A 457 -16.37 1.19 35.39
C LYS A 457 -15.25 0.82 34.40
N LYS A 458 -14.45 -0.18 34.68
CA LYS A 458 -13.28 -0.59 33.88
C LYS A 458 -13.60 -1.23 32.52
N SER A 459 -14.85 -1.62 32.28
CA SER A 459 -15.24 -2.32 31.06
C SER A 459 -15.40 -1.36 29.89
N GLN A 460 -14.88 -1.79 28.74
CA GLN A 460 -15.09 -1.10 27.48
C GLN A 460 -16.56 -1.22 27.04
N LYS A 461 -17.09 -0.16 26.46
CA LYS A 461 -18.41 -0.17 25.83
C LYS A 461 -18.24 0.05 24.33
N ARG A 462 -18.94 -0.75 23.53
CA ARG A 462 -18.98 -0.56 22.09
C ARG A 462 -19.88 0.63 21.79
N THR A 463 -19.39 1.58 20.99
CA THR A 463 -20.18 2.71 20.50
C THR A 463 -21.12 2.27 19.38
N LYS A 464 -22.11 3.11 19.04
CA LYS A 464 -22.99 2.90 17.88
C LYS A 464 -22.20 2.79 16.57
N GLY A 465 -21.05 3.48 16.43
CA GLY A 465 -20.14 3.42 15.28
C GLY A 465 -19.13 2.26 15.28
N GLY A 466 -19.30 1.26 16.15
CA GLY A 466 -18.45 0.06 16.20
C GLY A 466 -17.12 0.20 16.96
N SER A 467 -16.73 1.42 17.35
CA SER A 467 -15.53 1.67 18.16
C SER A 467 -15.78 1.31 19.64
N TYR A 468 -14.70 1.13 20.39
CA TYR A 468 -14.78 0.91 21.83
C TYR A 468 -14.43 2.19 22.60
N ILE A 469 -15.18 2.46 23.66
CA ILE A 469 -14.91 3.56 24.60
C ILE A 469 -14.75 2.98 26.00
N ASN A 470 -13.76 3.48 26.73
CA ASN A 470 -13.58 3.25 28.16
C ASN A 470 -13.67 4.59 28.89
N GLU A 471 -14.77 4.84 29.58
CA GLU A 471 -15.03 6.10 30.27
C GLU A 471 -14.06 6.37 31.42
N GLU A 472 -13.51 5.31 32.04
CA GLU A 472 -12.52 5.44 33.10
C GLU A 472 -11.15 5.84 32.55
N GLU A 473 -10.72 5.22 31.46
CA GLU A 473 -9.47 5.63 30.76
C GLU A 473 -9.57 7.07 30.27
N LYS A 474 -10.71 7.45 29.68
CA LYS A 474 -10.98 8.84 29.27
C LYS A 474 -10.89 9.81 30.43
N ARG A 475 -11.47 9.47 31.60
CA ARG A 475 -11.39 10.30 32.82
C ARG A 475 -9.92 10.48 33.25
N ILE A 476 -9.16 9.40 33.32
CA ILE A 476 -7.74 9.43 33.69
C ILE A 476 -6.94 10.32 32.73
N ILE A 477 -7.14 10.17 31.42
CA ILE A 477 -6.48 10.99 30.40
C ILE A 477 -6.78 12.49 30.57
N LEU A 478 -8.04 12.83 30.90
CA LEU A 478 -8.43 14.23 31.11
C LEU A 478 -7.88 14.84 32.40
N GLU A 479 -7.47 14.00 33.38
CA GLU A 479 -6.84 14.45 34.64
C GLU A 479 -5.30 14.58 34.55
N ILE A 480 -4.69 14.08 33.47
CA ILE A 480 -3.26 14.20 33.19
C ILE A 480 -2.94 15.55 32.57
#